data_3c17ac0e6b832a36a3a758cb4658b582
#
_entry.id   3c17ac0e6b832a36a3a758cb4658b582
#
_cell.length_a   1.000
_cell.length_b   1.000
_cell.length_c   1.000
_cell.angle_alpha   90.00
_cell.angle_beta   90.00
_cell.angle_gamma   90.00
#
_symmetry.space_group_name_H-M   'P 1'
#
loop_
_entity.id
_entity.type
_entity.pdbx_description
1 polymer ?
#
loop_
_entity_poly.entity_id
_entity_poly.type
_entity_poly.pdbx_seq_one_letter_code
_entity_poly.pdbx_strand_id
1 'polypeptide(L)'
;SEMCIRDREITDVVLTHLHFDHCGYTTQKDESTGHLFLSFPNANHWVSRKQWENFLHPNALEKDSYFIENMQAVADANSLRLLDADTSICPTIELRLYDGHTPGQIVPYIHTEDRTFVFAGDVIPLVASVSPEWISAYDTYPVTSYNEKLRMLAEAAEKRQALIYCHDAYIRCT
;
A
#
# COMPACT_ATOMS: atom_id res chain seq x y z
N SER A 1 18.33 20.40 10.49
CA SER A 1 19.06 19.59 9.50
C SER A 1 18.05 18.78 8.72
N GLU A 2 17.91 19.06 7.44
CA GLU A 2 17.12 18.23 6.54
C GLU A 2 17.86 16.88 6.44
N MET A 3 17.23 15.81 6.92
CA MET A 3 17.71 14.47 6.62
C MET A 3 17.35 14.18 5.17
N CYS A 4 18.28 14.41 4.25
CA CYS A 4 18.15 13.94 2.88
C CYS A 4 18.38 12.43 2.86
N ILE A 5 17.30 11.65 2.84
CA ILE A 5 17.37 10.21 2.55
C ILE A 5 17.63 10.10 1.05
N ARG A 6 18.69 9.35 0.69
CA ARG A 6 19.02 9.10 -0.72
C ARG A 6 18.29 7.84 -1.18
N ASP A 7 17.82 7.83 -2.42
CA ASP A 7 17.10 6.69 -3.01
C ASP A 7 17.86 5.37 -2.86
N ARG A 8 19.21 5.42 -2.90
CA ARG A 8 20.09 4.25 -2.74
C ARG A 8 20.24 3.75 -1.31
N GLU A 9 19.77 4.52 -0.33
CA GLU A 9 19.81 4.16 1.10
C GLU A 9 18.52 3.47 1.54
N ILE A 10 17.48 3.48 0.70
CA ILE A 10 16.25 2.74 0.95
C ILE A 10 16.50 1.26 0.70
N THR A 11 16.20 0.44 1.70
CA THR A 11 16.38 -1.02 1.68
C THR A 11 15.08 -1.78 1.45
N ASP A 12 13.96 -1.17 1.78
CA ASP A 12 12.65 -1.78 1.69
C ASP A 12 11.59 -0.76 1.29
N VAL A 13 10.79 -1.12 0.29
CA VAL A 13 9.61 -0.38 -0.18
C VAL A 13 8.40 -1.28 0.00
N VAL A 14 7.42 -0.82 0.75
CA VAL A 14 6.15 -1.51 0.92
C VAL A 14 5.12 -0.86 0.01
N LEU A 15 4.62 -1.60 -0.96
CA LEU A 15 3.53 -1.18 -1.82
C LEU A 15 2.22 -1.70 -1.23
N THR A 16 1.34 -0.79 -0.82
CA THR A 16 0.05 -1.18 -0.25
C THR A 16 -0.75 -2.01 -1.23
N HIS A 17 -0.84 -1.53 -2.46
CA HIS A 17 -1.41 -2.23 -3.60
C HIS A 17 -0.88 -1.62 -4.91
N LEU A 18 -1.23 -2.21 -6.05
CA LEU A 18 -0.60 -1.89 -7.32
C LEU A 18 -1.45 -1.04 -8.27
N HIS A 19 -2.47 -0.33 -7.77
CA HIS A 19 -3.11 0.72 -8.54
C HIS A 19 -2.09 1.80 -8.90
N PHE A 20 -2.25 2.42 -10.07
CA PHE A 20 -1.23 3.28 -10.67
C PHE A 20 -0.78 4.45 -9.79
N ASP A 21 -1.68 4.99 -8.97
CA ASP A 21 -1.43 6.11 -8.06
C ASP A 21 -0.70 5.70 -6.77
N HIS A 22 -0.61 4.39 -6.47
CA HIS A 22 0.13 3.85 -5.32
C HIS A 22 1.47 3.22 -5.69
N CYS A 23 1.67 2.80 -6.95
CA CYS A 23 2.91 2.18 -7.39
C CYS A 23 3.60 2.89 -8.56
N GLY A 24 3.03 3.95 -9.10
CA GLY A 24 3.48 4.60 -10.34
C GLY A 24 4.90 5.16 -10.31
N TYR A 25 5.46 5.44 -9.13
CA TYR A 25 6.84 5.92 -9.00
C TYR A 25 7.86 4.80 -8.75
N THR A 26 7.44 3.55 -8.73
CA THR A 26 8.33 2.40 -8.47
C THR A 26 9.30 2.15 -9.62
N THR A 27 8.80 2.24 -10.85
CA THR A 27 9.59 2.19 -12.09
C THR A 27 9.60 3.58 -12.73
N GLN A 28 10.78 4.05 -13.08
CA GLN A 28 10.97 5.28 -13.85
C GLN A 28 11.47 4.96 -15.25
N LYS A 29 11.28 5.90 -16.17
CA LYS A 29 11.72 5.82 -17.55
C LYS A 29 12.68 6.97 -17.84
N ASP A 30 13.85 6.63 -18.35
CA ASP A 30 14.77 7.62 -18.92
C ASP A 30 14.19 8.15 -20.23
N GLU A 31 13.90 9.44 -20.30
CA GLU A 31 13.24 10.07 -21.45
C GLU A 31 14.11 10.03 -22.72
N SER A 32 15.43 9.98 -22.58
CA SER A 32 16.35 10.02 -23.70
C SER A 32 16.57 8.64 -24.34
N THR A 33 16.58 7.59 -23.53
CA THR A 33 16.88 6.21 -23.96
C THR A 33 15.65 5.30 -23.98
N GLY A 34 14.59 5.69 -23.24
CA GLY A 34 13.43 4.84 -23.02
C GLY A 34 13.68 3.70 -22.01
N HIS A 35 14.87 3.66 -21.40
CA HIS A 35 15.24 2.61 -20.44
C HIS A 35 14.42 2.74 -19.14
N LEU A 36 13.88 1.60 -18.67
CA LEU A 36 13.17 1.51 -17.40
C LEU A 36 14.16 1.17 -16.28
N PHE A 37 14.01 1.85 -15.14
CA PHE A 37 14.87 1.63 -13.97
C PHE A 37 14.10 1.81 -12.66
N LEU A 38 14.62 1.22 -11.57
CA LEU A 38 14.02 1.34 -10.23
C LEU A 38 14.28 2.70 -9.61
N SER A 39 13.24 3.32 -9.02
CA SER A 39 13.40 4.50 -8.17
C SER A 39 14.27 4.22 -6.94
N PHE A 40 14.15 3.00 -6.38
CA PHE A 40 14.89 2.55 -5.21
C PHE A 40 15.71 1.29 -5.54
N PRO A 41 16.89 1.45 -6.18
CA PRO A 41 17.61 0.34 -6.81
C PRO A 41 18.15 -0.73 -5.85
N ASN A 42 18.29 -0.39 -4.56
CA ASN A 42 18.79 -1.31 -3.54
C ASN A 42 17.68 -1.88 -2.63
N ALA A 43 16.42 -1.55 -2.91
CA ALA A 43 15.31 -1.94 -2.07
C ALA A 43 14.69 -3.29 -2.47
N ASN A 44 14.22 -4.04 -1.48
CA ASN A 44 13.21 -5.06 -1.67
C ASN A 44 11.85 -4.38 -1.84
N HIS A 45 11.03 -4.86 -2.77
CA HIS A 45 9.69 -4.33 -3.02
C HIS A 45 8.67 -5.35 -2.52
N TRP A 46 8.02 -5.02 -1.40
CA TRP A 46 7.06 -5.90 -0.73
C TRP A 46 5.66 -5.71 -1.29
N VAL A 47 5.07 -6.81 -1.76
CA VAL A 47 3.70 -6.88 -2.30
C VAL A 47 3.08 -8.15 -1.78
N SER A 48 1.77 -8.21 -1.53
CA SER A 48 1.14 -9.48 -1.26
C SER A 48 1.08 -10.34 -2.53
N ARG A 49 1.20 -11.67 -2.39
CA ARG A 49 1.05 -12.59 -3.52
C ARG A 49 -0.31 -12.43 -4.18
N LYS A 50 -1.35 -12.27 -3.38
CA LYS A 50 -2.71 -12.09 -3.84
C LYS A 50 -2.88 -10.83 -4.69
N GLN A 51 -2.26 -9.72 -4.27
CA GLN A 51 -2.26 -8.47 -5.05
C GLN A 51 -1.44 -8.61 -6.34
N TRP A 52 -0.30 -9.29 -6.28
CA TRP A 52 0.51 -9.56 -7.47
C TRP A 52 -0.24 -10.39 -8.51
N GLU A 53 -0.94 -11.45 -8.07
CA GLU A 53 -1.77 -12.29 -8.96
C GLU A 53 -2.94 -11.51 -9.53
N ASN A 54 -3.60 -10.66 -8.71
CA ASN A 54 -4.67 -9.78 -9.18
C ASN A 54 -4.16 -8.73 -10.19
N PHE A 55 -2.97 -8.18 -9.98
CA PHE A 55 -2.32 -7.26 -10.92
C PHE A 55 -2.04 -7.92 -12.27
N LEU A 56 -1.59 -9.18 -12.29
CA LEU A 56 -1.33 -9.92 -13.54
C LEU A 56 -2.62 -10.36 -14.25
N HIS A 57 -3.71 -10.58 -13.50
CA HIS A 57 -4.99 -11.08 -13.98
C HIS A 57 -6.16 -10.29 -13.39
N PRO A 58 -6.24 -8.97 -13.65
CA PRO A 58 -7.22 -8.10 -13.00
C PRO A 58 -8.65 -8.42 -13.45
N ASN A 59 -9.59 -8.21 -12.53
CA ASN A 59 -11.00 -8.23 -12.88
C ASN A 59 -11.40 -6.99 -13.71
N ALA A 60 -12.61 -7.03 -14.28
CA ALA A 60 -13.08 -5.97 -15.19
C ALA A 60 -13.24 -4.59 -14.51
N LEU A 61 -13.38 -4.52 -13.19
CA LEU A 61 -13.54 -3.27 -12.46
C LEU A 61 -12.21 -2.56 -12.19
N GLU A 62 -11.11 -3.34 -12.08
CA GLU A 62 -9.79 -2.83 -11.70
C GLU A 62 -8.80 -2.74 -12.87
N LYS A 63 -9.06 -3.43 -13.99
CA LYS A 63 -8.08 -3.58 -15.09
C LYS A 63 -7.48 -2.26 -15.57
N ASP A 64 -8.25 -1.17 -15.55
CA ASP A 64 -7.81 0.14 -16.01
C ASP A 64 -7.03 0.92 -14.94
N SER A 65 -6.92 0.37 -13.72
CA SER A 65 -6.12 0.91 -12.62
C SER A 65 -4.71 0.33 -12.55
N TYR A 66 -4.39 -0.68 -13.37
CA TYR A 66 -3.09 -1.34 -13.37
C TYR A 66 -2.30 -1.05 -14.65
N PHE A 67 -1.07 -0.55 -14.47
CA PHE A 67 -0.13 -0.33 -15.56
C PHE A 67 1.09 -1.23 -15.37
N ILE A 68 1.29 -2.20 -16.27
CA ILE A 68 2.36 -3.22 -16.17
C ILE A 68 3.74 -2.57 -16.08
N GLU A 69 3.96 -1.46 -16.80
CA GLU A 69 5.21 -0.72 -16.79
C GLU A 69 5.62 -0.19 -15.42
N ASN A 70 4.67 0.08 -14.50
CA ASN A 70 4.97 0.53 -13.15
C ASN A 70 5.76 -0.50 -12.33
N MET A 71 5.59 -1.78 -12.64
CA MET A 71 6.23 -2.89 -11.93
C MET A 71 7.29 -3.61 -12.75
N GLN A 72 7.53 -3.20 -14.01
CA GLN A 72 8.44 -3.89 -14.92
C GLN A 72 9.87 -3.94 -14.36
N ALA A 73 10.43 -2.81 -13.92
CA ALA A 73 11.79 -2.78 -13.40
C ALA A 73 11.95 -3.59 -12.10
N VAL A 74 10.88 -3.70 -11.28
CA VAL A 74 10.87 -4.54 -10.07
C VAL A 74 10.98 -6.02 -10.41
N ALA A 75 10.21 -6.45 -11.42
CA ALA A 75 10.24 -7.83 -11.91
C ALA A 75 11.60 -8.17 -12.54
N ASP A 76 12.12 -7.30 -13.40
CA ASP A 76 13.39 -7.49 -14.10
C ASP A 76 14.59 -7.53 -13.14
N ALA A 77 14.56 -6.70 -12.08
CA ALA A 77 15.62 -6.65 -11.07
C ALA A 77 15.54 -7.78 -10.01
N ASN A 78 14.52 -8.66 -10.06
CA ASN A 78 14.26 -9.69 -9.06
C ASN A 78 14.20 -9.14 -7.61
N SER A 79 13.71 -7.91 -7.46
CA SER A 79 13.60 -7.21 -6.17
C SER A 79 12.24 -7.40 -5.50
N LEU A 80 11.30 -8.07 -6.17
CA LEU A 80 9.96 -8.37 -5.66
C LEU A 80 10.03 -9.36 -4.47
N ARG A 81 9.30 -9.05 -3.41
CA ARG A 81 9.11 -9.91 -2.22
C ARG A 81 7.63 -10.12 -2.00
N LEU A 82 7.16 -11.35 -2.15
CA LEU A 82 5.75 -11.69 -2.04
C LEU A 82 5.41 -12.17 -0.64
N LEU A 83 4.34 -11.56 -0.07
CA LEU A 83 3.78 -11.93 1.23
C LEU A 83 2.56 -12.84 1.03
N ASP A 84 2.52 -13.92 1.77
CA ASP A 84 1.40 -14.89 1.74
C ASP A 84 0.42 -14.69 2.91
N ALA A 85 0.84 -13.98 3.96
CA ALA A 85 0.06 -13.73 5.18
C ALA A 85 0.57 -12.47 5.88
N ASP A 86 -0.14 -12.06 6.92
CA ASP A 86 0.32 -11.01 7.83
C ASP A 86 1.73 -11.32 8.33
N THR A 87 2.61 -10.34 8.28
CA THR A 87 4.05 -10.53 8.49
C THR A 87 4.68 -9.30 9.10
N SER A 88 5.60 -9.46 10.05
CA SER A 88 6.45 -8.38 10.52
C SER A 88 7.77 -8.39 9.75
N ILE A 89 8.07 -7.29 9.05
CA ILE A 89 9.35 -7.15 8.31
C ILE A 89 10.48 -6.65 9.20
N CYS A 90 10.13 -6.04 10.32
CA CYS A 90 11.04 -5.69 11.42
C CYS A 90 10.23 -5.56 12.72
N PRO A 91 10.87 -5.40 13.90
CA PRO A 91 10.16 -5.33 15.18
C PRO A 91 9.14 -4.20 15.29
N THR A 92 9.27 -3.16 14.50
CA THR A 92 8.43 -1.96 14.54
C THR A 92 7.44 -1.87 13.38
N ILE A 93 7.46 -2.78 12.42
CA ILE A 93 6.56 -2.73 11.26
C ILE A 93 5.91 -4.10 11.02
N GLU A 94 4.60 -4.14 11.23
CA GLU A 94 3.73 -5.26 10.90
C GLU A 94 2.93 -4.92 9.63
N LEU A 95 2.87 -5.84 8.70
CA LEU A 95 2.11 -5.75 7.46
C LEU A 95 0.92 -6.69 7.54
N ARG A 96 -0.30 -6.15 7.43
CA ARG A 96 -1.53 -6.94 7.44
C ARG A 96 -2.23 -6.88 6.10
N LEU A 97 -2.88 -7.98 5.72
CA LEU A 97 -3.56 -8.12 4.44
C LEU A 97 -5.06 -7.84 4.57
N TYR A 98 -5.56 -7.07 3.61
CA TYR A 98 -6.95 -6.67 3.47
C TYR A 98 -7.42 -6.96 2.04
N ASP A 99 -8.70 -7.27 1.86
CA ASP A 99 -9.23 -7.78 0.60
C ASP A 99 -10.40 -6.97 0.04
N GLY A 100 -10.83 -5.94 0.75
CA GLY A 100 -12.05 -5.23 0.40
C GLY A 100 -11.91 -4.27 -0.77
N HIS A 101 -10.94 -3.36 -0.70
CA HIS A 101 -10.68 -2.39 -1.77
C HIS A 101 -10.16 -3.13 -3.01
N THR A 102 -9.09 -3.88 -2.85
CA THR A 102 -8.51 -4.79 -3.84
C THR A 102 -7.92 -6.01 -3.14
N PRO A 103 -7.89 -7.20 -3.78
CA PRO A 103 -7.37 -8.40 -3.14
C PRO A 103 -5.92 -8.25 -2.67
N GLY A 104 -5.68 -8.48 -1.38
CA GLY A 104 -4.35 -8.51 -0.81
C GLY A 104 -3.71 -7.14 -0.61
N GLN A 105 -4.49 -6.07 -0.46
CA GLN A 105 -3.93 -4.78 -0.04
C GLN A 105 -3.19 -4.92 1.28
N ILE A 106 -1.96 -4.39 1.33
CA ILE A 106 -1.15 -4.33 2.56
C ILE A 106 -1.51 -3.06 3.34
N VAL A 107 -1.76 -3.21 4.62
CA VAL A 107 -1.89 -2.11 5.59
C VAL A 107 -0.73 -2.19 6.57
N PRO A 108 0.23 -1.25 6.54
CA PRO A 108 1.31 -1.18 7.50
C PRO A 108 0.85 -0.67 8.87
N TYR A 109 1.19 -1.41 9.92
CA TYR A 109 1.10 -1.01 11.32
C TYR A 109 2.49 -0.65 11.82
N ILE A 110 2.72 0.62 12.13
CA ILE A 110 4.02 1.18 12.50
C ILE A 110 4.02 1.42 14.00
N HIS A 111 4.73 0.58 14.74
CA HIS A 111 4.83 0.62 16.20
C HIS A 111 5.95 1.58 16.61
N THR A 112 5.60 2.59 17.38
CA THR A 112 6.56 3.50 18.03
C THR A 112 6.50 3.32 19.54
N GLU A 113 7.35 4.00 20.30
CA GLU A 113 7.33 3.96 21.76
C GLU A 113 6.01 4.46 22.36
N ASP A 114 5.38 5.44 21.72
CA ASP A 114 4.18 6.10 22.26
C ASP A 114 2.88 5.49 21.74
N ARG A 115 2.84 5.06 20.48
CA ARG A 115 1.61 4.57 19.83
C ARG A 115 1.90 3.77 18.55
N THR A 116 0.85 3.17 18.03
CA THR A 116 0.88 2.56 16.70
C THR A 116 0.22 3.50 15.70
N PHE A 117 0.89 3.73 14.58
CA PHE A 117 0.32 4.37 13.39
C PHE A 117 -0.13 3.29 12.41
N VAL A 118 -1.34 3.44 11.87
CA VAL A 118 -1.90 2.55 10.86
C VAL A 118 -1.99 3.32 9.55
N PHE A 119 -1.19 2.95 8.56
CA PHE A 119 -1.32 3.51 7.22
C PHE A 119 -2.46 2.80 6.52
N ALA A 120 -3.65 3.40 6.58
CA ALA A 120 -4.90 2.73 6.20
C ALA A 120 -4.99 2.42 4.69
N GLY A 121 -4.15 3.06 3.86
CA GLY A 121 -4.24 2.92 2.41
C GLY A 121 -5.66 3.23 1.93
N ASP A 122 -6.16 2.45 0.98
CA ASP A 122 -7.49 2.65 0.42
C ASP A 122 -8.60 1.89 1.15
N VAL A 123 -8.29 1.22 2.27
CA VAL A 123 -9.33 0.77 3.22
C VAL A 123 -10.07 1.98 3.81
N ILE A 124 -9.32 3.05 4.17
CA ILE A 124 -9.86 4.34 4.60
C ILE A 124 -9.00 5.44 3.97
N PRO A 125 -9.27 5.87 2.71
CA PRO A 125 -8.41 6.80 1.98
C PRO A 125 -8.47 8.24 2.51
N LEU A 126 -9.60 8.65 3.09
CA LEU A 126 -9.90 10.01 3.54
C LEU A 126 -10.50 10.02 4.94
N VAL A 127 -10.31 11.08 5.71
CA VAL A 127 -11.01 11.26 6.99
C VAL A 127 -12.53 11.26 6.82
N ALA A 128 -13.02 11.80 5.72
CA ALA A 128 -14.46 11.80 5.40
C ALA A 128 -15.02 10.37 5.20
N SER A 129 -14.19 9.41 4.84
CA SER A 129 -14.58 8.00 4.64
C SER A 129 -14.34 7.11 5.87
N VAL A 130 -14.09 7.70 7.06
CA VAL A 130 -13.90 6.92 8.30
C VAL A 130 -15.17 6.16 8.71
N SER A 131 -16.37 6.76 8.51
CA SER A 131 -17.63 6.04 8.79
C SER A 131 -17.68 4.73 8.00
N PRO A 132 -17.99 3.58 8.65
CA PRO A 132 -17.99 2.28 7.98
C PRO A 132 -18.93 2.20 6.77
N GLU A 133 -20.02 2.93 6.78
CA GLU A 133 -21.03 2.94 5.71
C GLU A 133 -20.55 3.68 4.45
N TRP A 134 -19.48 4.47 4.56
CA TRP A 134 -18.93 5.21 3.42
C TRP A 134 -17.90 4.35 2.68
N ILE A 135 -18.41 3.45 1.83
CA ILE A 135 -17.62 2.56 0.99
C ILE A 135 -17.24 3.30 -0.30
N SER A 136 -16.00 3.15 -0.73
CA SER A 136 -15.54 3.73 -1.98
C SER A 136 -16.21 3.07 -3.18
N ALA A 137 -16.53 3.85 -4.21
CA ALA A 137 -17.01 3.31 -5.48
C ALA A 137 -15.96 2.45 -6.21
N TYR A 138 -14.71 2.57 -5.78
CA TYR A 138 -13.58 1.78 -6.31
C TYR A 138 -13.33 0.48 -5.53
N ASP A 139 -14.08 0.24 -4.44
CA ASP A 139 -13.94 -1.01 -3.69
C ASP A 139 -14.55 -2.17 -4.47
N THR A 140 -13.71 -3.14 -4.85
CA THR A 140 -14.16 -4.27 -5.67
C THR A 140 -14.96 -5.30 -4.87
N TYR A 141 -14.77 -5.33 -3.55
CA TYR A 141 -15.50 -6.19 -2.61
C TYR A 141 -16.12 -5.38 -1.46
N PRO A 142 -17.18 -4.59 -1.73
CA PRO A 142 -17.68 -3.58 -0.80
C PRO A 142 -18.15 -4.13 0.55
N VAL A 143 -18.72 -5.35 0.59
CA VAL A 143 -19.11 -5.99 1.87
C VAL A 143 -17.88 -6.40 2.68
N THR A 144 -16.82 -6.84 2.02
CA THR A 144 -15.53 -7.13 2.67
C THR A 144 -14.90 -5.85 3.19
N SER A 145 -14.87 -4.78 2.39
CA SER A 145 -14.39 -3.44 2.82
C SER A 145 -15.11 -2.96 4.07
N TYR A 146 -16.44 -3.07 4.11
CA TYR A 146 -17.23 -2.70 5.28
C TYR A 146 -16.79 -3.44 6.54
N ASN A 147 -16.69 -4.78 6.45
CA ASN A 147 -16.32 -5.61 7.60
C ASN A 147 -14.87 -5.37 8.05
N GLU A 148 -13.95 -5.17 7.12
CA GLU A 148 -12.55 -4.88 7.38
C GLU A 148 -12.38 -3.51 8.04
N LYS A 149 -13.08 -2.51 7.54
CA LYS A 149 -13.10 -1.17 8.12
C LYS A 149 -13.65 -1.19 9.55
N LEU A 150 -14.74 -1.91 9.82
CA LEU A 150 -15.27 -2.07 11.18
C LEU A 150 -14.23 -2.65 12.14
N ARG A 151 -13.51 -3.70 11.71
CA ARG A 151 -12.47 -4.33 12.54
C ARG A 151 -11.29 -3.39 12.79
N MET A 152 -10.83 -2.71 11.75
CA MET A 152 -9.74 -1.73 11.84
C MET A 152 -10.08 -0.60 12.81
N LEU A 153 -11.26 0.00 12.67
CA LEU A 153 -11.71 1.10 13.53
C LEU A 153 -11.92 0.67 14.98
N ALA A 154 -12.48 -0.52 15.22
CA ALA A 154 -12.65 -1.06 16.56
C ALA A 154 -11.29 -1.25 17.25
N GLU A 155 -10.33 -1.86 16.56
CA GLU A 155 -8.97 -2.05 17.09
C GLU A 155 -8.26 -0.70 17.30
N ALA A 156 -8.38 0.22 16.34
CA ALA A 156 -7.76 1.54 16.45
C ALA A 156 -8.28 2.32 17.66
N ALA A 157 -9.58 2.28 17.90
CA ALA A 157 -10.20 2.91 19.07
C ALA A 157 -9.78 2.26 20.39
N GLU A 158 -9.80 0.92 20.47
CA GLU A 158 -9.40 0.17 21.66
C GLU A 158 -7.94 0.42 22.04
N LYS A 159 -7.04 0.37 21.05
CA LYS A 159 -5.59 0.48 21.24
C LYS A 159 -5.07 1.92 21.11
N ARG A 160 -5.94 2.90 20.87
CA ARG A 160 -5.59 4.31 20.65
C ARG A 160 -4.54 4.48 19.54
N GLN A 161 -4.74 3.74 18.47
CA GLN A 161 -3.89 3.84 17.28
C GLN A 161 -4.26 5.11 16.49
N ALA A 162 -3.30 5.66 15.76
CA ALA A 162 -3.51 6.79 14.86
C ALA A 162 -3.62 6.31 13.42
N LEU A 163 -4.67 6.74 12.71
CA LEU A 163 -4.88 6.41 11.29
C LEU A 163 -4.21 7.44 10.41
N ILE A 164 -3.46 7.00 9.41
CA ILE A 164 -2.85 7.83 8.36
C ILE A 164 -3.62 7.64 7.07
N TYR A 165 -4.03 8.74 6.43
CA TYR A 165 -4.82 8.77 5.21
C TYR A 165 -3.97 9.14 3.99
N CYS A 166 -4.02 8.33 2.94
CA CYS A 166 -3.18 8.53 1.75
C CYS A 166 -3.73 9.60 0.80
N HIS A 167 -5.04 9.74 0.71
CA HIS A 167 -5.70 10.67 -0.24
C HIS A 167 -6.28 11.94 0.40
N ASP A 168 -6.16 12.13 1.72
CA ASP A 168 -6.64 13.36 2.35
C ASP A 168 -5.63 14.50 2.18
N ALA A 169 -6.07 15.58 1.54
CA ALA A 169 -5.22 16.73 1.26
C ALA A 169 -4.95 17.60 2.50
N TYR A 170 -5.82 17.53 3.50
CA TYR A 170 -5.83 18.44 4.66
C TYR A 170 -5.54 17.72 5.99
N ILE A 171 -6.11 16.53 6.18
CA ILE A 171 -5.99 15.76 7.42
C ILE A 171 -5.22 14.47 7.10
N ARG A 172 -3.94 14.46 7.43
CA ARG A 172 -3.07 13.33 7.14
C ARG A 172 -3.16 12.22 8.18
N CYS A 173 -3.56 12.55 9.41
CA CYS A 173 -3.58 11.61 10.54
C CYS A 173 -4.62 12.04 11.58
N THR A 174 -5.31 11.08 12.16
CA THR A 174 -6.23 11.28 13.31
C THR A 174 -6.02 10.21 14.38
#